data_95970cab5cf9c224c1872c0de13bdf28
#
_entry.id   95970cab5cf9c224c1872c0de13bdf28
#
_cell.length_a   1.000
_cell.length_b   1.000
_cell.length_c   1.000
_cell.angle_alpha   90.00
_cell.angle_beta   90.00
_cell.angle_gamma   90.00
#
_symmetry.space_group_name_H-M   'P 1'
#
loop_
_entity.id
_entity.type
_entity.pdbx_description
1 polymer ?
#
loop_
_entity_poly.entity_id
_entity_poly.type
_entity_poly.pdbx_seq_one_letter_code
_entity_poly.pdbx_strand_id
1 'polypeptide(L)'
;VSVVEDRVLTQDVFEELARSAIRAEEALRLEFVNGKLGVKAVPDGDHGRIIEWLTRLCMQADPNRWLYPEQGLRVETYRKGNARPDGTFARSGAFVGQGEWASPDDVLMVVEVTSYDEDTDRRDRVEKPRAYAETGIPVYLLIDRDSCEVKVHSGPDGVRYEQVVTVPFGKTVTLPDPVGIELDTEPLQSWVR
;
A
#
# COMPACT_ATOMS: atom_id res chain seq x y z
N VAL A 1 31.81 -5.35 29.17
CA VAL A 1 30.77 -4.55 28.47
C VAL A 1 30.22 -5.44 27.36
N SER A 2 29.05 -6.02 27.57
CA SER A 2 28.36 -6.84 26.57
C SER A 2 27.83 -5.90 25.48
N VAL A 3 28.38 -5.97 24.29
CA VAL A 3 27.80 -5.36 23.10
C VAL A 3 26.56 -6.18 22.81
N VAL A 4 25.39 -5.63 23.11
CA VAL A 4 24.12 -6.15 22.57
C VAL A 4 24.19 -5.83 21.09
N GLU A 5 24.53 -6.83 20.28
CA GLU A 5 24.27 -6.76 18.84
C GLU A 5 22.78 -6.47 18.68
N ASP A 6 22.42 -5.34 18.07
CA ASP A 6 21.06 -5.06 17.63
C ASP A 6 20.65 -6.24 16.75
N ARG A 7 19.85 -7.16 17.29
CA ARG A 7 19.26 -8.25 16.53
C ARG A 7 18.26 -7.61 15.56
N VAL A 8 18.73 -7.38 14.36
CA VAL A 8 17.87 -6.92 13.26
C VAL A 8 16.79 -7.98 13.05
N LEU A 9 15.54 -7.61 13.20
CA LEU A 9 14.39 -8.47 12.88
C LEU A 9 14.50 -8.86 11.40
N THR A 10 14.64 -10.16 11.12
CA THR A 10 14.67 -10.65 9.74
C THR A 10 13.26 -10.82 9.20
N GLN A 11 13.10 -10.83 7.88
CA GLN A 11 11.81 -11.03 7.23
C GLN A 11 11.13 -12.33 7.66
N ASP A 12 11.86 -13.43 7.74
CA ASP A 12 11.31 -14.73 8.14
C ASP A 12 10.81 -14.71 9.60
N VAL A 13 11.57 -14.09 10.50
CA VAL A 13 11.17 -13.93 11.91
C VAL A 13 9.95 -13.02 12.01
N PHE A 14 9.90 -11.96 11.21
CA PHE A 14 8.72 -11.10 11.15
C PHE A 14 7.49 -11.86 10.66
N GLU A 15 7.60 -12.64 9.57
CA GLU A 15 6.47 -13.40 9.02
C GLU A 15 5.93 -14.43 10.03
N GLU A 16 6.79 -15.05 10.83
CA GLU A 16 6.37 -15.95 11.92
C GLU A 16 5.66 -15.20 13.06
N LEU A 17 6.20 -14.03 13.42
CA LEU A 17 5.58 -13.14 14.41
C LEU A 17 4.19 -12.68 13.94
N ALA A 18 4.05 -12.26 12.69
CA ALA A 18 2.79 -11.83 12.11
C ALA A 18 1.75 -12.95 12.12
N ARG A 19 2.13 -14.17 11.74
CA ARG A 19 1.25 -15.36 11.84
C ARG A 19 0.82 -15.64 13.27
N SER A 20 1.71 -15.50 14.22
CA SER A 20 1.42 -15.71 15.64
C SER A 20 0.49 -14.64 16.20
N ALA A 21 0.67 -13.38 15.78
CA ALA A 21 -0.19 -12.27 16.16
C ALA A 21 -1.63 -12.48 15.68
N ILE A 22 -1.85 -12.89 14.43
CA ILE A 22 -3.18 -13.18 13.90
C ILE A 22 -3.85 -14.34 14.63
N ARG A 23 -3.09 -15.38 15.02
CA ARG A 23 -3.63 -16.49 15.82
C ARG A 23 -4.08 -16.06 17.21
N ALA A 24 -3.40 -15.07 17.80
CA ALA A 24 -3.75 -14.54 19.11
C ALA A 24 -4.93 -13.56 19.05
N GLU A 25 -4.96 -12.72 18.02
CA GLU A 25 -5.99 -11.71 17.76
C GLU A 25 -6.19 -11.57 16.25
N GLU A 26 -7.31 -12.05 15.74
CA GLU A 26 -7.58 -12.13 14.29
C GLU A 26 -7.57 -10.75 13.61
N ALA A 27 -7.93 -9.71 14.35
CA ALA A 27 -7.94 -8.33 13.83
C ALA A 27 -6.53 -7.71 13.73
N LEU A 28 -5.52 -8.29 14.37
CA LEU A 28 -4.18 -7.71 14.43
C LEU A 28 -3.42 -7.94 13.12
N ARG A 29 -3.13 -6.84 12.43
CA ARG A 29 -2.35 -6.83 11.19
C ARG A 29 -1.03 -6.11 11.40
N LEU A 30 0.08 -6.84 11.24
CA LEU A 30 1.43 -6.30 11.38
C LEU A 30 2.03 -6.00 10.01
N GLU A 31 2.89 -4.99 9.97
CA GLU A 31 3.73 -4.61 8.85
C GLU A 31 5.17 -4.44 9.33
N PHE A 32 6.14 -4.64 8.44
CA PHE A 32 7.54 -4.43 8.69
C PHE A 32 8.15 -3.64 7.55
N VAL A 33 8.28 -2.34 7.74
CA VAL A 33 8.75 -1.40 6.71
C VAL A 33 9.85 -0.52 7.29
N ASN A 34 10.89 -0.30 6.53
CA ASN A 34 12.06 0.49 6.93
C ASN A 34 12.71 0.00 8.25
N GLY A 35 12.72 -1.33 8.45
CA GLY A 35 13.27 -1.93 9.67
C GLY A 35 12.43 -1.71 10.93
N LYS A 36 11.18 -1.26 10.79
CA LYS A 36 10.27 -0.98 11.90
C LYS A 36 9.02 -1.84 11.83
N LEU A 37 8.67 -2.39 12.99
CA LEU A 37 7.38 -3.05 13.18
C LEU A 37 6.28 -1.99 13.31
N GLY A 38 5.19 -2.20 12.60
CA GLY A 38 3.99 -1.38 12.70
C GLY A 38 2.73 -2.22 12.80
N VAL A 39 1.68 -1.63 13.33
CA VAL A 39 0.34 -2.21 13.33
C VAL A 39 -0.49 -1.42 12.34
N LYS A 40 -1.19 -2.14 11.44
CA LYS A 40 -2.11 -1.49 10.51
C LYS A 40 -3.37 -1.07 11.26
N ALA A 41 -3.79 0.17 11.05
CA ALA A 41 -5.02 0.69 11.62
C ALA A 41 -6.26 -0.07 11.09
N VAL A 42 -7.28 -0.19 11.91
CA VAL A 42 -8.58 -0.74 11.48
C VAL A 42 -9.26 0.30 10.59
N PRO A 43 -9.67 -0.07 9.36
CA PRO A 43 -10.33 0.87 8.45
C PRO A 43 -11.69 1.31 8.99
N ASP A 44 -12.01 2.59 8.84
CA ASP A 44 -13.33 3.15 9.10
C ASP A 44 -14.26 3.03 7.87
N GLY A 45 -15.52 3.45 7.99
CA GLY A 45 -16.51 3.37 6.92
C GLY A 45 -16.17 4.21 5.70
N ASP A 46 -15.57 5.38 5.89
CA ASP A 46 -15.16 6.27 4.81
C ASP A 46 -13.98 5.67 4.03
N HIS A 47 -13.01 5.08 4.74
CA HIS A 47 -11.95 4.30 4.13
C HIS A 47 -12.50 3.14 3.28
N GLY A 48 -13.43 2.36 3.84
CA GLY A 48 -14.08 1.26 3.12
C GLY A 48 -14.81 1.74 1.86
N ARG A 49 -15.46 2.89 1.92
CA ARG A 49 -16.14 3.51 0.76
C ARG A 49 -15.16 3.91 -0.35
N ILE A 50 -14.01 4.46 0.01
CA ILE A 50 -12.96 4.82 -0.93
C ILE A 50 -12.43 3.57 -1.65
N ILE A 51 -12.14 2.50 -0.92
CA ILE A 51 -11.66 1.24 -1.51
C ILE A 51 -12.72 0.61 -2.41
N GLU A 52 -13.99 0.61 -2.01
CA GLU A 52 -15.09 0.15 -2.88
C GLU A 52 -15.15 0.91 -4.21
N TRP A 53 -15.08 2.23 -4.14
CA TRP A 53 -15.09 3.09 -5.32
C TRP A 53 -13.89 2.80 -6.26
N LEU A 54 -12.68 2.73 -5.73
CA LEU A 54 -11.49 2.38 -6.50
C LEU A 54 -11.60 1.00 -7.14
N THR A 55 -12.11 0.02 -6.40
CA THR A 55 -12.32 -1.35 -6.91
C THR A 55 -13.25 -1.34 -8.12
N ARG A 56 -14.35 -0.60 -8.04
CA ARG A 56 -15.29 -0.45 -9.18
C ARG A 56 -14.64 0.17 -10.41
N LEU A 57 -13.88 1.25 -10.22
CA LEU A 57 -13.16 1.93 -11.31
C LEU A 57 -12.13 0.99 -11.97
N CYS A 58 -11.35 0.30 -11.18
CA CYS A 58 -10.36 -0.66 -11.67
C CYS A 58 -11.01 -1.79 -12.48
N MET A 59 -12.12 -2.35 -12.00
CA MET A 59 -12.87 -3.40 -12.71
C MET A 59 -13.52 -2.90 -14.01
N GLN A 60 -14.02 -1.67 -14.03
CA GLN A 60 -14.61 -1.07 -15.23
C GLN A 60 -13.55 -0.79 -16.30
N ALA A 61 -12.34 -0.42 -15.90
CA ALA A 61 -11.24 -0.13 -16.81
C ALA A 61 -10.67 -1.41 -17.45
N ASP A 62 -10.48 -2.48 -16.66
CA ASP A 62 -9.99 -3.77 -17.14
C ASP A 62 -10.55 -4.92 -16.29
N PRO A 63 -11.55 -5.67 -16.80
CA PRO A 63 -12.16 -6.78 -16.06
C PRO A 63 -11.23 -7.98 -15.81
N ASN A 64 -10.05 -8.02 -16.46
CA ASN A 64 -9.04 -9.06 -16.24
C ASN A 64 -8.08 -8.71 -15.09
N ARG A 65 -8.26 -7.56 -14.45
CA ARG A 65 -7.47 -7.09 -13.32
C ARG A 65 -8.37 -6.90 -12.11
N TRP A 66 -7.77 -6.96 -10.93
CA TRP A 66 -8.49 -6.83 -9.67
C TRP A 66 -7.70 -5.95 -8.68
N LEU A 67 -8.42 -5.15 -7.90
CA LEU A 67 -7.84 -4.46 -6.74
C LEU A 67 -8.03 -5.35 -5.52
N TYR A 68 -6.98 -6.06 -5.12
CA TYR A 68 -7.00 -6.97 -3.98
C TYR A 68 -6.88 -6.15 -2.69
N PRO A 69 -7.87 -6.21 -1.77
CA PRO A 69 -7.77 -5.53 -0.49
C PRO A 69 -6.77 -6.24 0.41
N GLU A 70 -5.97 -5.48 1.13
CA GLU A 70 -5.07 -5.95 2.19
C GLU A 70 -4.14 -7.13 1.82
N GLN A 71 -3.84 -7.33 0.54
CA GLN A 71 -2.88 -8.35 0.12
C GLN A 71 -1.49 -8.01 0.66
N GLY A 72 -0.94 -8.87 1.52
CA GLY A 72 0.41 -8.72 2.01
C GLY A 72 1.45 -8.92 0.91
N LEU A 73 2.43 -8.04 0.86
CA LEU A 73 3.53 -8.04 -0.11
C LEU A 73 4.88 -8.06 0.59
N ARG A 74 5.82 -8.81 0.04
CA ARG A 74 7.23 -8.66 0.35
C ARG A 74 7.77 -7.45 -0.38
N VAL A 75 8.29 -6.50 0.35
CA VAL A 75 8.81 -5.23 -0.17
C VAL A 75 10.24 -4.99 0.29
N GLU A 76 10.89 -3.94 -0.24
CA GLU A 76 12.27 -3.55 0.09
C GLU A 76 13.32 -4.60 -0.29
N THR A 77 14.11 -4.29 -1.29
CA THR A 77 15.16 -5.18 -1.80
C THR A 77 16.30 -5.38 -0.79
N TYR A 78 16.68 -4.32 -0.08
CA TYR A 78 17.83 -4.34 0.84
C TYR A 78 17.45 -4.79 2.26
N ARG A 79 16.35 -4.29 2.80
CA ARG A 79 15.92 -4.56 4.18
C ARG A 79 14.93 -5.70 4.30
N LYS A 80 14.37 -6.15 3.16
CA LYS A 80 13.39 -7.22 3.09
C LYS A 80 12.22 -7.00 4.06
N GLY A 81 11.40 -6.00 3.71
CA GLY A 81 10.20 -5.65 4.48
C GLY A 81 8.95 -6.38 4.02
N ASN A 82 7.88 -6.17 4.76
CA ASN A 82 6.55 -6.70 4.49
C ASN A 82 5.53 -5.58 4.69
N ALA A 83 4.81 -5.22 3.65
CA ALA A 83 3.75 -4.22 3.69
C ALA A 83 2.39 -4.83 3.35
N ARG A 84 1.34 -4.21 3.87
CA ARG A 84 -0.04 -4.62 3.63
C ARG A 84 -0.82 -3.43 3.09
N PRO A 85 -0.73 -3.15 1.77
CA PRO A 85 -1.45 -2.05 1.16
C PRO A 85 -2.96 -2.17 1.36
N ASP A 86 -3.68 -1.06 1.42
CA ASP A 86 -5.14 -1.05 1.43
C ASP A 86 -5.72 -1.65 0.15
N GLY A 87 -5.01 -1.47 -0.98
CA GLY A 87 -5.33 -2.11 -2.25
C GLY A 87 -4.09 -2.46 -3.05
N THR A 88 -4.10 -3.63 -3.68
CA THR A 88 -3.05 -4.10 -4.59
C THR A 88 -3.67 -4.42 -5.95
N PHE A 89 -3.35 -3.64 -6.98
CA PHE A 89 -3.88 -3.81 -8.32
C PHE A 89 -2.97 -4.71 -9.14
N ALA A 90 -3.50 -5.83 -9.57
CA ALA A 90 -2.78 -6.84 -10.31
C ALA A 90 -3.74 -7.61 -11.24
N ARG A 91 -3.20 -8.51 -12.07
CA ARG A 91 -4.01 -9.42 -12.88
C ARG A 91 -4.89 -10.28 -11.96
N SER A 92 -6.10 -10.59 -12.41
CA SER A 92 -6.98 -11.52 -11.71
C SER A 92 -6.30 -12.88 -11.53
N GLY A 93 -6.27 -13.39 -10.29
CA GLY A 93 -5.58 -14.63 -9.93
C GLY A 93 -4.07 -14.51 -9.69
N ALA A 94 -3.49 -13.32 -9.72
CA ALA A 94 -2.04 -13.12 -9.56
C ALA A 94 -1.44 -13.73 -8.28
N PHE A 95 -2.21 -13.76 -7.20
CA PHE A 95 -1.73 -14.21 -5.89
C PHE A 95 -2.15 -15.63 -5.50
N VAL A 96 -2.75 -16.37 -6.43
CA VAL A 96 -3.13 -17.77 -6.15
C VAL A 96 -1.90 -18.60 -5.83
N GLY A 97 -1.91 -19.25 -4.67
CA GLY A 97 -0.82 -20.12 -4.20
C GLY A 97 0.37 -19.40 -3.55
N GLN A 98 0.34 -18.06 -3.45
CA GLN A 98 1.47 -17.30 -2.87
C GLN A 98 1.39 -17.11 -1.34
N GLY A 99 0.26 -17.47 -0.72
CA GLY A 99 0.09 -17.34 0.73
C GLY A 99 -0.16 -15.91 1.21
N GLU A 100 0.14 -15.66 2.47
CA GLU A 100 -0.13 -14.37 3.13
C GLU A 100 0.75 -13.23 2.59
N TRP A 101 2.00 -13.54 2.25
CA TRP A 101 3.00 -12.58 1.77
C TRP A 101 3.43 -12.95 0.35
N ALA A 102 2.90 -12.21 -0.60
CA ALA A 102 3.13 -12.48 -2.01
C ALA A 102 4.36 -11.75 -2.57
N SER A 103 4.89 -12.27 -3.69
CA SER A 103 5.85 -11.52 -4.52
C SER A 103 5.16 -10.32 -5.15
N PRO A 104 5.84 -9.15 -5.24
CA PRO A 104 5.31 -7.96 -5.89
C PRO A 104 5.44 -7.96 -7.42
N ASP A 105 6.00 -9.00 -8.03
CA ASP A 105 6.40 -9.00 -9.46
C ASP A 105 5.25 -8.70 -10.43
N ASP A 106 4.03 -9.14 -10.10
CA ASP A 106 2.83 -8.91 -10.92
C ASP A 106 2.03 -7.68 -10.50
N VAL A 107 2.49 -6.91 -9.51
CA VAL A 107 1.79 -5.74 -9.00
C VAL A 107 1.97 -4.56 -9.95
N LEU A 108 0.86 -3.97 -10.39
CA LEU A 108 0.83 -2.79 -11.25
C LEU A 108 0.71 -1.49 -10.45
N MET A 109 -0.03 -1.54 -9.35
CA MET A 109 -0.23 -0.41 -8.46
C MET A 109 -0.52 -0.89 -7.03
N VAL A 110 -0.04 -0.15 -6.06
CA VAL A 110 -0.51 -0.24 -4.67
C VAL A 110 -1.22 1.04 -4.27
N VAL A 111 -2.19 0.91 -3.37
CA VAL A 111 -3.02 2.00 -2.87
C VAL A 111 -2.93 2.04 -1.36
N GLU A 112 -2.75 3.24 -0.82
CA GLU A 112 -2.95 3.53 0.60
C GLU A 112 -3.94 4.68 0.75
N VAL A 113 -4.77 4.58 1.77
CA VAL A 113 -5.71 5.61 2.19
C VAL A 113 -5.34 5.99 3.61
N THR A 114 -4.94 7.25 3.84
CA THR A 114 -4.50 7.65 5.19
C THR A 114 -5.61 7.43 6.22
N SER A 115 -5.19 7.02 7.41
CA SER A 115 -6.02 7.05 8.61
C SER A 115 -5.80 8.38 9.35
N TYR A 116 -6.50 8.59 10.46
CA TYR A 116 -6.25 9.74 11.34
C TYR A 116 -5.25 9.39 12.46
N ASP A 117 -4.31 8.47 12.18
CA ASP A 117 -3.24 8.04 13.07
C ASP A 117 -1.90 8.54 12.54
N GLU A 118 -1.22 9.41 13.30
CA GLU A 118 0.03 10.06 12.90
C GLU A 118 1.16 9.08 12.53
N ASP A 119 1.26 7.93 13.20
CA ASP A 119 2.31 6.94 12.91
C ASP A 119 2.04 6.20 11.59
N THR A 120 0.78 5.87 11.31
CA THR A 120 0.36 5.27 10.03
C THR A 120 0.55 6.27 8.91
N ASP A 121 0.15 7.51 9.10
CA ASP A 121 0.28 8.59 8.14
C ASP A 121 1.72 8.85 7.72
N ARG A 122 2.64 8.85 8.68
CA ARG A 122 4.07 8.99 8.38
C ARG A 122 4.58 7.83 7.52
N ARG A 123 4.15 6.61 7.82
CA ARG A 123 4.53 5.44 7.01
C ARG A 123 4.03 5.55 5.59
N ASP A 124 2.76 5.91 5.42
CA ASP A 124 2.12 6.00 4.11
C ASP A 124 2.69 7.16 3.26
N ARG A 125 3.09 8.28 3.90
CA ARG A 125 3.64 9.45 3.18
C ARG A 125 5.14 9.36 2.89
N VAL A 126 5.92 8.65 3.70
CA VAL A 126 7.38 8.71 3.65
C VAL A 126 8.04 7.34 3.48
N GLU A 127 7.67 6.36 4.30
CA GLU A 127 8.39 5.08 4.36
C GLU A 127 7.92 4.11 3.27
N LYS A 128 6.61 3.95 3.08
CA LYS A 128 6.04 3.05 2.07
C LYS A 128 6.32 3.46 0.62
N PRO A 129 6.25 4.75 0.22
CA PRO A 129 6.65 5.13 -1.14
C PRO A 129 8.05 4.67 -1.49
N ARG A 130 8.98 4.78 -0.56
CA ARG A 130 10.35 4.30 -0.76
C ARG A 130 10.39 2.78 -0.86
N ALA A 131 9.75 2.06 0.04
CA ALA A 131 9.72 0.61 0.05
C ALA A 131 9.12 0.04 -1.26
N TYR A 132 8.04 0.65 -1.75
CA TYR A 132 7.41 0.26 -3.01
C TYR A 132 8.26 0.59 -4.23
N ALA A 133 8.93 1.74 -4.24
CA ALA A 133 9.85 2.12 -5.33
C ALA A 133 11.10 1.22 -5.37
N GLU A 134 11.69 0.87 -4.22
CA GLU A 134 12.80 -0.09 -4.14
C GLU A 134 12.40 -1.46 -4.72
N THR A 135 11.15 -1.83 -4.59
CA THR A 135 10.60 -3.10 -5.07
C THR A 135 10.23 -3.07 -6.56
N GLY A 136 10.20 -1.88 -7.16
CA GLY A 136 9.88 -1.69 -8.57
C GLY A 136 8.39 -1.69 -8.88
N ILE A 137 7.51 -1.49 -7.89
CA ILE A 137 6.07 -1.36 -8.12
C ILE A 137 5.81 -0.10 -8.96
N PRO A 138 5.19 -0.22 -10.15
CA PRO A 138 5.13 0.89 -11.12
C PRO A 138 4.44 2.14 -10.62
N VAL A 139 3.32 1.97 -9.89
CA VAL A 139 2.48 3.08 -9.42
C VAL A 139 2.16 2.92 -7.94
N TYR A 140 2.31 4.01 -7.18
CA TYR A 140 1.81 4.13 -5.83
C TYR A 140 0.79 5.27 -5.76
N LEU A 141 -0.45 4.93 -5.40
CA LEU A 141 -1.56 5.86 -5.22
C LEU A 141 -1.79 6.09 -3.73
N LEU A 142 -1.62 7.32 -3.29
CA LEU A 142 -1.95 7.74 -1.93
C LEU A 142 -3.18 8.66 -1.95
N ILE A 143 -4.23 8.25 -1.24
CA ILE A 143 -5.39 9.09 -0.95
C ILE A 143 -5.21 9.66 0.45
N ASP A 144 -4.78 10.91 0.49
CA ASP A 144 -4.46 11.62 1.73
C ASP A 144 -5.69 12.37 2.22
N ARG A 145 -6.36 11.79 3.22
CA ARG A 145 -7.61 12.33 3.76
C ARG A 145 -7.41 13.60 4.58
N ASP A 146 -6.24 13.77 5.22
CA ASP A 146 -5.97 14.95 6.05
C ASP A 146 -5.72 16.19 5.20
N SER A 147 -4.93 16.05 4.12
CA SER A 147 -4.67 17.15 3.19
C SER A 147 -5.75 17.30 2.11
N CYS A 148 -6.70 16.34 2.01
CA CYS A 148 -7.69 16.26 0.95
C CYS A 148 -7.05 16.26 -0.44
N GLU A 149 -6.00 15.45 -0.61
CA GLU A 149 -5.22 15.35 -1.83
C GLU A 149 -5.08 13.89 -2.28
N VAL A 150 -4.94 13.73 -3.59
CA VAL A 150 -4.49 12.47 -4.20
C VAL A 150 -3.07 12.66 -4.70
N LYS A 151 -2.18 11.73 -4.34
CA LYS A 151 -0.78 11.72 -4.79
C LYS A 151 -0.53 10.45 -5.59
N VAL A 152 -0.06 10.64 -6.82
CA VAL A 152 0.30 9.55 -7.73
C VAL A 152 1.81 9.54 -7.90
N HIS A 153 2.45 8.52 -7.38
CA HIS A 153 3.89 8.29 -7.53
C HIS A 153 4.12 7.29 -8.66
N SER A 154 5.09 7.57 -9.53
CA SER A 154 5.42 6.71 -10.68
C SER A 154 6.89 6.81 -11.10
N GLY A 155 7.32 5.90 -11.98
CA GLY A 155 8.71 5.83 -12.41
C GLY A 155 9.66 5.44 -11.28
N PRO A 156 9.54 4.21 -10.71
CA PRO A 156 10.46 3.75 -9.67
C PRO A 156 11.86 3.57 -10.26
N ASP A 157 12.88 4.18 -9.61
CA ASP A 157 14.29 4.06 -10.01
C ASP A 157 15.08 3.00 -9.21
N GLY A 158 14.37 2.25 -8.35
CA GLY A 158 14.95 1.27 -7.43
C GLY A 158 15.34 1.84 -6.07
N VAL A 159 15.10 3.14 -5.84
CA VAL A 159 15.28 3.84 -4.56
C VAL A 159 14.06 4.67 -4.21
N ARG A 160 13.48 5.36 -5.18
CA ARG A 160 12.35 6.26 -5.04
C ARG A 160 11.54 6.31 -6.33
N TYR A 161 10.39 6.92 -6.26
CA TYR A 161 9.64 7.33 -7.44
C TYR A 161 10.19 8.66 -7.99
N GLU A 162 10.47 8.71 -9.29
CA GLU A 162 10.98 9.92 -9.95
C GLU A 162 9.91 10.98 -10.14
N GLN A 163 8.65 10.57 -10.24
CA GLN A 163 7.53 11.46 -10.50
C GLN A 163 6.50 11.36 -9.38
N VAL A 164 6.00 12.52 -8.95
CA VAL A 164 4.89 12.64 -8.01
C VAL A 164 3.94 13.73 -8.52
N VAL A 165 2.72 13.33 -8.85
CA VAL A 165 1.64 14.24 -9.21
C VAL A 165 0.69 14.36 -8.02
N THR A 166 0.43 15.59 -7.57
CA THR A 166 -0.51 15.86 -6.47
C THR A 166 -1.67 16.71 -6.99
N VAL A 167 -2.88 16.26 -6.72
CA VAL A 167 -4.10 17.02 -7.04
C VAL A 167 -5.01 17.10 -5.81
N PRO A 168 -5.70 18.21 -5.57
CA PRO A 168 -6.73 18.27 -4.53
C PRO A 168 -7.94 17.42 -4.93
N PHE A 169 -8.70 16.95 -3.95
CA PHE A 169 -9.98 16.29 -4.20
C PHE A 169 -10.89 17.15 -5.09
N GLY A 170 -11.65 16.54 -5.98
CA GLY A 170 -12.49 17.22 -6.98
C GLY A 170 -11.77 17.50 -8.29
N LYS A 171 -10.53 17.06 -8.46
CA LYS A 171 -9.78 17.17 -9.71
C LYS A 171 -9.54 15.79 -10.31
N THR A 172 -9.44 15.74 -11.62
CA THR A 172 -9.07 14.54 -12.35
C THR A 172 -7.56 14.36 -12.33
N VAL A 173 -7.10 13.12 -12.16
CA VAL A 173 -5.69 12.73 -12.26
C VAL A 173 -5.58 11.44 -13.07
N THR A 174 -4.57 11.34 -13.90
CA THR A 174 -4.28 10.12 -14.67
C THR A 174 -3.32 9.24 -13.89
N LEU A 175 -3.72 8.00 -13.67
CA LEU A 175 -2.83 6.94 -13.22
C LEU A 175 -2.04 6.45 -14.43
N PRO A 176 -0.69 6.60 -14.47
CA PRO A 176 0.10 6.31 -15.66
C PRO A 176 0.17 4.81 -15.97
N ASP A 177 0.75 4.47 -17.11
CA ASP A 177 1.06 3.09 -17.45
C ASP A 177 1.89 2.40 -16.33
N PRO A 178 1.62 1.11 -16.07
CA PRO A 178 0.74 0.18 -16.78
C PRO A 178 -0.72 0.19 -16.29
N VAL A 179 -1.12 1.13 -15.43
CA VAL A 179 -2.48 1.23 -14.89
C VAL A 179 -3.42 1.84 -15.92
N GLY A 180 -3.10 3.04 -16.45
CA GLY A 180 -3.79 3.66 -17.56
C GLY A 180 -5.24 4.09 -17.24
N ILE A 181 -5.53 4.51 -16.00
CA ILE A 181 -6.88 4.90 -15.56
C ILE A 181 -6.93 6.40 -15.31
N GLU A 182 -7.95 7.07 -15.83
CA GLU A 182 -8.30 8.42 -15.45
C GLU A 182 -9.21 8.40 -14.21
N LEU A 183 -8.77 9.06 -13.15
CA LEU A 183 -9.41 9.06 -11.85
C LEU A 183 -10.06 10.42 -11.59
N ASP A 184 -11.40 10.48 -11.66
CA ASP A 184 -12.17 11.63 -11.21
C ASP A 184 -12.34 11.56 -9.70
N THR A 185 -11.72 12.50 -8.98
CA THR A 185 -11.70 12.51 -7.51
C THR A 185 -12.83 13.34 -6.88
N GLU A 186 -13.79 13.81 -7.66
CA GLU A 186 -14.95 14.59 -7.16
C GLU A 186 -15.70 13.86 -6.02
N PRO A 187 -15.95 12.53 -6.09
CA PRO A 187 -16.65 11.83 -5.02
C PRO A 187 -15.94 11.88 -3.66
N LEU A 188 -14.61 11.99 -3.64
CA LEU A 188 -13.83 12.03 -2.40
C LEU A 188 -14.17 13.22 -1.51
N GLN A 189 -14.59 14.36 -2.09
CA GLN A 189 -14.99 15.55 -1.34
C GLN A 189 -16.17 15.29 -0.39
N SER A 190 -17.01 14.30 -0.70
CA SER A 190 -18.19 13.97 0.08
C SER A 190 -17.94 12.91 1.15
N TRP A 191 -16.82 12.16 1.07
CA TRP A 191 -16.53 11.02 1.94
C TRP A 191 -15.44 11.31 2.98
N VAL A 192 -14.82 12.45 2.92
CA VAL A 192 -13.79 12.88 3.87
C VAL A 192 -14.31 14.10 4.62
N ARG A 193 -14.29 14.04 5.95
CA ARG A 193 -14.79 15.11 6.83
C ARG A 193 -13.72 15.51 7.82
#